data_9bca4a55c49a69d633e3088a90372293
#
_entry.id   9bca4a55c49a69d633e3088a90372293
#
_cell.length_a   1.000
_cell.length_b   1.000
_cell.length_c   1.000
_cell.angle_alpha   90.00
_cell.angle_beta   90.00
_cell.angle_gamma   90.00
#
_symmetry.space_group_name_H-M   'P 1'
#
loop_
_entity.id
_entity.type
_entity.pdbx_description
1 polymer ?
#
loop_
_entity_poly.entity_id
_entity_poly.type
_entity_poly.pdbx_seq_one_letter_code
_entity_poly.pdbx_strand_id
1 'polypeptide(L)'
;MAKFIDMHSVCVRELMAPLGGRHTACDVGRQLALYDRLGIAKGVIMPIANVETHPTGQSNEEALRIAEAHPDRFAAFCNLDPRNCYNGPTANFVPVLEHYKSRGCRGVGCVSAKLPVTDVRVQNLFRCCEETAMPAFIHLDGYEEKGAGLYDPPSLSGLKSTLARFPKLTFLVCGPALWCEISVPRNRDERVSPASGPVREGMLARMLEEFPNLMCELSGPWGAAALMRDPSYAAKFLQRFKDRIVFGLGAQSPEDLGRTLPPLPSFLTGLKDSGAIDGGVFDAVASGNAKRIAGV
;
A
#
# COMPACT_ATOMS: atom_id res chain seq x y z
N MET A 1 -0.44 -24.87 -3.91
CA MET A 1 0.29 -23.88 -3.11
C MET A 1 -0.50 -22.60 -3.15
N ALA A 2 -0.81 -22.00 -1.99
CA ALA A 2 -1.39 -20.66 -1.94
C ALA A 2 -0.39 -19.69 -2.57
N LYS A 3 -0.85 -18.87 -3.48
CA LYS A 3 0.01 -17.92 -4.17
C LYS A 3 -0.37 -16.53 -3.69
N PHE A 4 0.62 -15.79 -3.22
CA PHE A 4 0.44 -14.40 -2.83
C PHE A 4 0.23 -13.51 -4.06
N ILE A 5 -0.51 -12.42 -3.90
CA ILE A 5 -0.54 -11.31 -4.85
C ILE A 5 -0.01 -10.08 -4.12
N ASP A 6 1.08 -9.53 -4.64
CA ASP A 6 1.72 -8.33 -4.08
C ASP A 6 1.01 -7.07 -4.59
N MET A 7 0.29 -6.39 -3.70
CA MET A 7 -0.39 -5.14 -4.04
C MET A 7 0.52 -3.91 -4.08
N HIS A 8 1.81 -4.07 -3.77
CA HIS A 8 2.76 -2.97 -3.76
C HIS A 8 4.09 -3.37 -4.41
N SER A 9 4.07 -3.52 -5.72
CA SER A 9 5.28 -3.76 -6.51
C SER A 9 5.89 -2.45 -6.98
N VAL A 10 7.17 -2.24 -6.70
CA VAL A 10 7.94 -1.10 -7.23
C VAL A 10 8.94 -1.64 -8.24
N CYS A 11 8.50 -1.78 -9.49
CA CYS A 11 9.23 -2.47 -10.54
C CYS A 11 9.44 -1.56 -11.76
N VAL A 12 10.68 -1.50 -12.27
CA VAL A 12 11.11 -0.67 -13.41
C VAL A 12 11.79 -1.53 -14.47
N ARG A 13 11.78 -1.08 -15.72
CA ARG A 13 12.48 -1.78 -16.82
C ARG A 13 13.98 -1.64 -16.68
N GLU A 14 14.44 -0.44 -16.39
CA GLU A 14 15.84 -0.10 -16.16
C GLU A 14 15.96 0.59 -14.81
N LEU A 15 16.97 0.20 -14.03
CA LEU A 15 17.18 0.78 -12.71
C LEU A 15 17.40 2.29 -12.82
N MET A 16 16.64 3.04 -12.07
CA MET A 16 16.84 4.47 -11.89
C MET A 16 18.15 4.74 -11.14
N ALA A 17 18.68 5.96 -11.27
CA ALA A 17 19.88 6.37 -10.53
C ALA A 17 19.69 6.12 -9.01
N PRO A 18 20.70 5.54 -8.32
CA PRO A 18 20.58 5.28 -6.91
C PRO A 18 20.58 6.58 -6.09
N LEU A 19 19.71 6.68 -5.11
CA LEU A 19 19.69 7.77 -4.13
C LEU A 19 20.36 7.31 -2.84
N GLY A 20 21.38 8.07 -2.39
CA GLY A 20 22.15 7.70 -1.21
C GLY A 20 22.77 6.29 -1.30
N GLY A 21 23.14 5.85 -2.51
CA GLY A 21 23.70 4.52 -2.76
C GLY A 21 22.69 3.37 -2.79
N ARG A 22 21.39 3.67 -2.82
CA ARG A 22 20.32 2.67 -2.86
C ARG A 22 19.38 2.89 -4.03
N HIS A 23 18.92 1.81 -4.65
CA HIS A 23 17.84 1.87 -5.62
C HIS A 23 16.48 2.00 -4.92
N THR A 24 15.57 2.72 -5.58
CA THR A 24 14.19 2.95 -5.11
C THR A 24 13.18 2.04 -5.80
N ALA A 25 13.65 1.22 -6.74
CA ALA A 25 12.85 0.24 -7.47
C ALA A 25 13.70 -0.99 -7.84
N CYS A 26 13.05 -2.10 -8.08
CA CYS A 26 13.66 -3.32 -8.57
C CYS A 26 13.48 -3.41 -10.10
N ASP A 27 14.47 -3.92 -10.84
CA ASP A 27 14.25 -4.26 -12.24
C ASP A 27 13.35 -5.51 -12.38
N VAL A 28 12.72 -5.66 -13.56
CA VAL A 28 11.76 -6.75 -13.84
C VAL A 28 12.36 -8.13 -13.57
N GLY A 29 13.59 -8.39 -13.98
CA GLY A 29 14.23 -9.70 -13.85
C GLY A 29 14.42 -10.09 -12.38
N ARG A 30 14.94 -9.16 -11.58
CA ARG A 30 15.12 -9.36 -10.13
C ARG A 30 13.78 -9.46 -9.39
N GLN A 31 12.78 -8.67 -9.79
CA GLN A 31 11.44 -8.74 -9.21
C GLN A 31 10.79 -10.11 -9.46
N LEU A 32 10.88 -10.64 -10.67
CA LEU A 32 10.36 -11.96 -11.01
C LEU A 32 11.08 -13.07 -10.23
N ALA A 33 12.41 -13.03 -10.15
CA ALA A 33 13.19 -13.98 -9.36
C ALA A 33 12.82 -13.94 -7.86
N LEU A 34 12.57 -12.74 -7.33
CA LEU A 34 12.09 -12.56 -5.96
C LEU A 34 10.71 -13.20 -5.77
N TYR A 35 9.80 -12.96 -6.70
CA TYR A 35 8.44 -13.52 -6.65
C TYR A 35 8.43 -15.04 -6.72
N ASP A 36 9.24 -15.62 -7.60
CA ASP A 36 9.36 -17.09 -7.71
C ASP A 36 9.87 -17.70 -6.41
N ARG A 37 10.87 -17.09 -5.78
CA ARG A 37 11.41 -17.52 -4.47
C ARG A 37 10.37 -17.44 -3.35
N LEU A 38 9.50 -16.44 -3.35
CA LEU A 38 8.52 -16.19 -2.29
C LEU A 38 7.14 -16.81 -2.56
N GLY A 39 6.92 -17.43 -3.72
CA GLY A 39 5.62 -17.96 -4.12
C GLY A 39 4.59 -16.87 -4.42
N ILE A 40 5.04 -15.70 -4.90
CA ILE A 40 4.19 -14.60 -5.33
C ILE A 40 3.80 -14.82 -6.79
N ALA A 41 2.51 -14.97 -7.05
CA ALA A 41 2.00 -15.23 -8.39
C ALA A 41 2.00 -13.97 -9.26
N LYS A 42 1.59 -12.85 -8.70
CA LYS A 42 1.40 -11.60 -9.44
C LYS A 42 1.71 -10.39 -8.55
N GLY A 43 2.19 -9.30 -9.15
CA GLY A 43 2.36 -8.00 -8.51
C GLY A 43 1.53 -6.91 -9.19
N VAL A 44 1.10 -5.93 -8.42
CA VAL A 44 0.49 -4.70 -8.92
C VAL A 44 1.52 -3.58 -8.86
N ILE A 45 1.95 -3.10 -10.03
CA ILE A 45 2.99 -2.08 -10.14
C ILE A 45 2.40 -0.73 -9.73
N MET A 46 3.09 -0.07 -8.80
CA MET A 46 2.78 1.28 -8.31
C MET A 46 3.85 2.26 -8.85
N PRO A 47 3.53 3.06 -9.88
CA PRO A 47 4.51 4.01 -10.43
C PRO A 47 4.91 5.08 -9.41
N ILE A 48 6.19 5.45 -9.39
CA ILE A 48 6.71 6.53 -8.55
C ILE A 48 6.43 7.85 -9.25
N ALA A 49 5.43 8.60 -8.78
CA ALA A 49 5.03 9.87 -9.39
C ALA A 49 5.57 11.13 -8.68
N ASN A 50 6.02 10.99 -7.43
CA ASN A 50 6.40 12.12 -6.60
C ASN A 50 7.91 12.31 -6.49
N VAL A 51 8.35 13.56 -6.47
CA VAL A 51 9.77 13.94 -6.40
C VAL A 51 10.43 13.63 -5.06
N GLU A 52 9.65 13.49 -3.99
CA GLU A 52 10.14 13.13 -2.67
C GLU A 52 10.63 11.69 -2.60
N THR A 53 10.08 10.82 -3.45
CA THR A 53 10.56 9.42 -3.54
C THR A 53 11.70 9.29 -4.54
N HIS A 54 11.57 9.88 -5.72
CA HIS A 54 12.63 9.89 -6.72
C HIS A 54 12.49 11.09 -7.69
N PRO A 55 13.58 11.84 -7.98
CA PRO A 55 13.51 13.07 -8.77
C PRO A 55 13.08 12.84 -10.22
N THR A 56 13.33 11.67 -10.80
CA THR A 56 12.93 11.34 -12.17
C THR A 56 11.62 10.57 -12.25
N GLY A 57 11.19 9.96 -11.15
CA GLY A 57 9.97 9.15 -11.11
C GLY A 57 9.95 7.96 -12.06
N GLN A 58 8.80 7.32 -12.16
CA GLN A 58 8.45 6.31 -13.15
C GLN A 58 7.13 6.73 -13.81
N SER A 59 7.07 6.69 -15.15
CA SER A 59 5.83 7.05 -15.84
C SER A 59 4.78 5.93 -15.75
N ASN A 60 3.51 6.31 -15.85
CA ASN A 60 2.40 5.36 -15.95
C ASN A 60 2.53 4.47 -17.18
N GLU A 61 3.06 5.01 -18.30
CA GLU A 61 3.27 4.27 -19.54
C GLU A 61 4.33 3.18 -19.37
N GLU A 62 5.36 3.42 -18.56
CA GLU A 62 6.36 2.39 -18.27
C GLU A 62 5.75 1.24 -17.47
N ALA A 63 4.99 1.55 -16.43
CA ALA A 63 4.30 0.52 -15.64
C ALA A 63 3.34 -0.32 -16.48
N LEU A 64 2.58 0.33 -17.38
CA LEU A 64 1.71 -0.36 -18.33
C LEU A 64 2.50 -1.27 -19.28
N ARG A 65 3.61 -0.81 -19.85
CA ARG A 65 4.46 -1.64 -20.74
C ARG A 65 5.01 -2.86 -20.03
N ILE A 66 5.37 -2.75 -18.74
CA ILE A 66 5.81 -3.92 -17.95
C ILE A 66 4.65 -4.91 -17.79
N ALA A 67 3.46 -4.42 -17.43
CA ALA A 67 2.28 -5.26 -17.26
C ALA A 67 1.85 -5.91 -18.60
N GLU A 68 1.91 -5.18 -19.72
CA GLU A 68 1.62 -5.69 -21.07
C GLU A 68 2.64 -6.76 -21.51
N ALA A 69 3.91 -6.60 -21.16
CA ALA A 69 4.96 -7.58 -21.47
C ALA A 69 4.90 -8.84 -20.60
N HIS A 70 4.32 -8.76 -19.42
CA HIS A 70 4.22 -9.86 -18.44
C HIS A 70 2.82 -9.96 -17.83
N PRO A 71 1.76 -10.17 -18.63
CA PRO A 71 0.36 -10.08 -18.18
C PRO A 71 -0.03 -11.10 -17.11
N ASP A 72 0.65 -12.26 -17.08
CA ASP A 72 0.45 -13.29 -16.08
C ASP A 72 1.13 -12.96 -14.74
N ARG A 73 2.09 -12.02 -14.73
CA ARG A 73 2.93 -11.71 -13.57
C ARG A 73 2.70 -10.31 -13.02
N PHE A 74 2.20 -9.37 -13.83
CA PHE A 74 1.98 -8.00 -13.39
C PHE A 74 0.63 -7.46 -13.85
N ALA A 75 0.08 -6.56 -13.04
CA ALA A 75 -0.92 -5.57 -13.38
C ALA A 75 -0.38 -4.19 -13.00
N ALA A 76 -1.01 -3.12 -13.45
CA ALA A 76 -0.57 -1.77 -13.13
C ALA A 76 -1.68 -0.94 -12.50
N PHE A 77 -1.31 -0.11 -11.53
CA PHE A 77 -2.01 1.11 -11.18
C PHE A 77 -1.42 2.26 -11.99
N CYS A 78 -2.15 3.35 -12.15
CA CYS A 78 -1.54 4.63 -12.50
C CYS A 78 -1.25 5.42 -11.23
N ASN A 79 -0.42 6.44 -11.32
CA ASN A 79 -0.18 7.35 -10.22
C ASN A 79 -0.17 8.80 -10.71
N LEU A 80 -0.67 9.70 -9.88
CA LEU A 80 -0.69 11.12 -10.12
C LEU A 80 -0.28 11.86 -8.86
N ASP A 81 0.66 12.78 -9.00
CA ASP A 81 0.96 13.71 -7.93
C ASP A 81 -0.19 14.74 -7.84
N PRO A 82 -0.85 14.91 -6.69
CA PRO A 82 -1.96 15.84 -6.54
C PRO A 82 -1.57 17.32 -6.79
N ARG A 83 -0.27 17.61 -6.86
CA ARG A 83 0.27 18.95 -7.17
C ARG A 83 0.40 19.22 -8.67
N ASN A 84 0.23 18.19 -9.52
CA ASN A 84 0.27 18.34 -10.98
C ASN A 84 -1.01 19.01 -11.52
N CYS A 85 -1.06 19.25 -12.83
CA CYS A 85 -2.20 19.83 -13.53
C CYS A 85 -2.68 21.16 -12.91
N TYR A 86 -1.85 22.20 -13.08
CA TYR A 86 -2.12 23.56 -12.57
C TYR A 86 -2.04 23.72 -11.05
N ASN A 87 -1.62 22.67 -10.33
CA ASN A 87 -1.40 22.71 -8.87
C ASN A 87 -2.59 23.31 -8.08
N GLY A 88 -3.81 23.10 -8.55
CA GLY A 88 -5.03 23.69 -8.01
C GLY A 88 -5.98 22.66 -7.41
N PRO A 89 -6.82 23.09 -6.45
CA PRO A 89 -7.77 22.20 -5.77
C PRO A 89 -8.94 21.78 -6.68
N THR A 90 -9.04 22.33 -7.88
CA THR A 90 -10.10 22.05 -8.86
C THR A 90 -9.56 21.45 -10.16
N ALA A 91 -8.30 21.02 -10.17
CA ALA A 91 -7.71 20.35 -11.34
C ALA A 91 -8.56 19.14 -11.74
N ASN A 92 -8.91 19.06 -13.04
CA ASN A 92 -9.74 17.98 -13.52
C ASN A 92 -8.89 16.77 -13.92
N PHE A 93 -8.69 15.84 -12.99
CA PHE A 93 -7.97 14.58 -13.24
C PHE A 93 -8.84 13.50 -13.89
N VAL A 94 -10.16 13.67 -13.98
CA VAL A 94 -11.08 12.63 -14.51
C VAL A 94 -10.68 12.16 -15.90
N PRO A 95 -10.43 13.03 -16.91
CA PRO A 95 -10.02 12.55 -18.23
C PRO A 95 -8.72 11.74 -18.23
N VAL A 96 -7.77 12.10 -17.37
CA VAL A 96 -6.48 11.41 -17.23
C VAL A 96 -6.69 10.03 -16.60
N LEU A 97 -7.50 9.94 -15.54
CA LEU A 97 -7.83 8.68 -14.89
C LEU A 97 -8.61 7.74 -15.81
N GLU A 98 -9.60 8.25 -16.55
CA GLU A 98 -10.33 7.46 -17.54
C GLU A 98 -9.42 6.95 -18.67
N HIS A 99 -8.46 7.76 -19.11
CA HIS A 99 -7.46 7.34 -20.08
C HIS A 99 -6.67 6.12 -19.55
N TYR A 100 -6.10 6.19 -18.34
CA TYR A 100 -5.33 5.09 -17.79
C TYR A 100 -6.19 3.87 -17.45
N LYS A 101 -7.41 4.08 -16.99
CA LYS A 101 -8.38 3.03 -16.75
C LYS A 101 -8.71 2.25 -18.03
N SER A 102 -8.96 2.97 -19.14
CA SER A 102 -9.21 2.34 -20.46
C SER A 102 -8.03 1.53 -20.98
N ARG A 103 -6.81 1.90 -20.57
CA ARG A 103 -5.56 1.17 -20.87
C ARG A 103 -5.26 0.02 -19.92
N GLY A 104 -6.12 -0.24 -18.95
CA GLY A 104 -6.00 -1.38 -18.05
C GLY A 104 -5.43 -1.09 -16.67
N CYS A 105 -5.17 0.19 -16.30
CA CYS A 105 -4.84 0.52 -14.91
C CYS A 105 -6.02 0.22 -13.99
N ARG A 106 -5.74 -0.39 -12.84
CA ARG A 106 -6.75 -0.93 -11.91
C ARG A 106 -7.00 -0.05 -10.68
N GLY A 107 -6.28 1.06 -10.55
CA GLY A 107 -6.39 2.00 -9.43
C GLY A 107 -5.37 3.12 -9.55
N VAL A 108 -5.31 3.97 -8.53
CA VAL A 108 -4.41 5.12 -8.43
C VAL A 108 -3.51 4.96 -7.20
N GLY A 109 -2.20 5.05 -7.37
CA GLY A 109 -1.26 5.00 -6.24
C GLY A 109 0.10 4.38 -6.59
N CYS A 110 1.03 4.31 -5.66
CA CYS A 110 0.89 4.73 -4.26
C CYS A 110 1.00 6.26 -4.16
N VAL A 111 -0.07 6.93 -3.76
CA VAL A 111 -0.07 8.40 -3.65
C VAL A 111 0.81 8.80 -2.47
N SER A 112 1.86 9.56 -2.78
CA SER A 112 2.84 10.11 -1.85
C SER A 112 3.18 11.52 -2.34
N ALA A 113 3.02 12.53 -1.52
CA ALA A 113 3.18 13.92 -1.98
C ALA A 113 3.64 14.88 -0.87
N LYS A 114 3.99 14.34 0.29
CA LYS A 114 4.40 15.12 1.46
C LYS A 114 3.42 16.27 1.78
N LEU A 115 2.14 15.94 1.75
CA LEU A 115 1.02 16.83 2.06
C LEU A 115 0.15 16.22 3.15
N PRO A 116 -0.59 17.05 3.92
CA PRO A 116 -1.65 16.52 4.77
C PRO A 116 -2.62 15.68 3.94
N VAL A 117 -3.10 14.56 4.48
CA VAL A 117 -4.15 13.78 3.80
C VAL A 117 -5.41 14.62 3.52
N THR A 118 -5.62 15.67 4.29
CA THR A 118 -6.73 16.65 4.16
C THR A 118 -6.43 17.84 3.23
N ASP A 119 -5.22 17.91 2.63
CA ASP A 119 -4.89 18.98 1.67
C ASP A 119 -5.92 19.02 0.53
N VAL A 120 -6.36 20.19 0.15
CA VAL A 120 -7.43 20.38 -0.85
C VAL A 120 -7.12 19.75 -2.21
N ARG A 121 -5.84 19.66 -2.59
CA ARG A 121 -5.39 19.02 -3.84
C ARG A 121 -5.47 17.50 -3.74
N VAL A 122 -5.10 16.95 -2.59
CA VAL A 122 -5.23 15.52 -2.28
C VAL A 122 -6.71 15.13 -2.26
N GLN A 123 -7.54 15.91 -1.60
CA GLN A 123 -8.99 15.70 -1.56
C GLN A 123 -9.63 15.79 -2.96
N ASN A 124 -9.13 16.68 -3.82
CA ASN A 124 -9.58 16.75 -5.20
C ASN A 124 -9.19 15.53 -6.02
N LEU A 125 -7.97 14.99 -5.83
CA LEU A 125 -7.58 13.73 -6.47
C LEU A 125 -8.50 12.59 -6.02
N PHE A 126 -8.81 12.47 -4.73
CA PHE A 126 -9.72 11.45 -4.21
C PHE A 126 -11.15 11.59 -4.76
N ARG A 127 -11.65 12.82 -4.92
CA ARG A 127 -12.93 13.07 -5.61
C ARG A 127 -12.90 12.50 -7.04
N CYS A 128 -11.83 12.76 -7.79
CA CYS A 128 -11.69 12.22 -9.15
C CYS A 128 -11.57 10.69 -9.17
N CYS A 129 -10.87 10.10 -8.19
CA CYS A 129 -10.80 8.64 -8.03
C CYS A 129 -12.19 8.03 -7.72
N GLU A 130 -12.98 8.67 -6.84
CA GLU A 130 -14.35 8.22 -6.56
C GLU A 130 -15.25 8.32 -7.79
N GLU A 131 -15.19 9.45 -8.52
CA GLU A 131 -15.96 9.67 -9.74
C GLU A 131 -15.65 8.65 -10.84
N THR A 132 -14.38 8.26 -10.98
CA THR A 132 -13.94 7.25 -11.94
C THR A 132 -14.04 5.82 -11.41
N ALA A 133 -14.47 5.63 -10.18
CA ALA A 133 -14.50 4.33 -9.49
C ALA A 133 -13.14 3.59 -9.53
N MET A 134 -12.05 4.33 -9.38
CA MET A 134 -10.69 3.78 -9.28
C MET A 134 -10.25 3.80 -7.81
N PRO A 135 -9.95 2.65 -7.18
CA PRO A 135 -9.44 2.63 -5.81
C PRO A 135 -8.18 3.47 -5.67
N ALA A 136 -8.03 4.15 -4.53
CA ALA A 136 -6.86 4.96 -4.21
C ALA A 136 -5.95 4.23 -3.22
N PHE A 137 -4.69 4.01 -3.59
CA PHE A 137 -3.67 3.50 -2.69
C PHE A 137 -2.81 4.66 -2.19
N ILE A 138 -2.70 4.82 -0.87
CA ILE A 138 -1.96 5.91 -0.24
C ILE A 138 -0.94 5.40 0.76
N HIS A 139 0.22 6.05 0.80
CA HIS A 139 1.20 5.89 1.86
C HIS A 139 0.99 6.99 2.91
N LEU A 140 0.84 6.60 4.17
CA LEU A 140 0.52 7.52 5.25
C LEU A 140 1.62 7.57 6.30
N ASP A 141 2.31 8.71 6.36
CA ASP A 141 3.32 9.03 7.36
C ASP A 141 2.69 9.73 8.57
N GLY A 142 3.36 9.61 9.74
CA GLY A 142 2.85 10.21 10.97
C GLY A 142 3.10 11.70 11.09
N TYR A 143 4.12 12.22 10.37
CA TYR A 143 4.55 13.60 10.42
C TYR A 143 5.18 14.03 9.09
N GLU A 144 5.08 15.31 8.77
CA GLU A 144 5.60 15.90 7.54
C GLU A 144 7.10 15.67 7.35
N GLU A 145 7.88 15.78 8.41
CA GLU A 145 9.33 15.63 8.38
C GLU A 145 9.83 14.19 8.27
N LYS A 146 8.95 13.19 8.30
CA LYS A 146 9.29 11.77 8.44
C LYS A 146 8.92 10.89 7.24
N GLY A 147 9.12 11.34 6.06
CA GLY A 147 8.91 10.52 4.86
C GLY A 147 8.43 11.28 3.66
N ALA A 148 8.06 10.55 2.62
CA ALA A 148 7.57 11.07 1.34
C ALA A 148 6.05 10.96 1.18
N GLY A 149 5.38 10.25 2.09
CA GLY A 149 3.94 9.97 2.04
C GLY A 149 3.04 11.18 2.24
N LEU A 150 1.76 10.95 2.18
CA LEU A 150 0.81 11.86 2.82
C LEU A 150 0.99 11.78 4.33
N TYR A 151 0.63 12.81 5.07
CA TYR A 151 0.72 12.72 6.52
C TYR A 151 -0.61 13.04 7.21
N ASP A 152 -0.79 12.47 8.40
CA ASP A 152 -1.99 12.65 9.21
C ASP A 152 -1.62 12.90 10.68
N PRO A 153 -2.34 13.82 11.34
CA PRO A 153 -2.23 14.02 12.77
C PRO A 153 -2.46 12.73 13.59
N PRO A 154 -2.01 12.70 14.84
CA PRO A 154 -2.30 11.62 15.78
C PRO A 154 -3.76 11.18 15.78
N SER A 155 -3.99 9.87 15.91
CA SER A 155 -5.33 9.23 15.91
C SER A 155 -6.04 9.21 14.56
N LEU A 156 -5.31 9.47 13.44
CA LEU A 156 -5.80 9.36 12.07
C LEU A 156 -7.06 10.21 11.79
N SER A 157 -7.14 11.40 12.41
CA SER A 157 -8.34 12.26 12.29
C SER A 157 -8.56 12.77 10.86
N GLY A 158 -7.49 13.03 10.13
CA GLY A 158 -7.54 13.42 8.72
C GLY A 158 -8.00 12.28 7.82
N LEU A 159 -7.46 11.07 8.03
CA LEU A 159 -7.91 9.89 7.30
C LEU A 159 -9.37 9.58 7.61
N LYS A 160 -9.77 9.66 8.88
CA LYS A 160 -11.16 9.45 9.29
C LYS A 160 -12.13 10.39 8.58
N SER A 161 -11.82 11.69 8.53
CA SER A 161 -12.65 12.67 7.83
C SER A 161 -12.65 12.43 6.32
N THR A 162 -11.54 11.97 5.74
CA THR A 162 -11.42 11.63 4.33
C THR A 162 -12.25 10.42 3.95
N LEU A 163 -12.20 9.34 4.75
CA LEU A 163 -13.03 8.15 4.55
C LEU A 163 -14.53 8.46 4.59
N ALA A 164 -14.95 9.29 5.55
CA ALA A 164 -16.35 9.73 5.66
C ALA A 164 -16.78 10.61 4.47
N ARG A 165 -15.87 11.42 3.93
CA ARG A 165 -16.14 12.31 2.79
C ARG A 165 -16.31 11.56 1.48
N PHE A 166 -15.59 10.47 1.28
CA PHE A 166 -15.60 9.67 0.05
C PHE A 166 -16.04 8.22 0.32
N PRO A 167 -17.30 7.99 0.68
CA PRO A 167 -17.77 6.68 1.14
C PRO A 167 -17.81 5.61 0.03
N LYS A 168 -17.79 6.01 -1.25
CA LYS A 168 -17.79 5.10 -2.40
C LYS A 168 -16.37 4.77 -2.88
N LEU A 169 -15.35 5.53 -2.45
CA LEU A 169 -13.97 5.28 -2.82
C LEU A 169 -13.35 4.22 -1.93
N THR A 170 -12.83 3.15 -2.51
CA THR A 170 -12.01 2.20 -1.76
C THR A 170 -10.61 2.79 -1.54
N PHE A 171 -10.21 2.95 -0.29
CA PHE A 171 -8.88 3.36 0.10
C PHE A 171 -8.04 2.15 0.52
N LEU A 172 -6.90 1.93 -0.15
CA LEU A 172 -5.84 1.06 0.34
C LEU A 172 -4.80 1.94 1.03
N VAL A 173 -4.55 1.67 2.29
CA VAL A 173 -3.66 2.51 3.10
C VAL A 173 -2.51 1.67 3.63
N CYS A 174 -1.28 2.14 3.42
CA CYS A 174 -0.06 1.60 4.04
C CYS A 174 0.69 2.68 4.81
N GLY A 175 1.81 2.33 5.37
CA GLY A 175 2.72 3.28 6.02
C GLY A 175 2.65 3.30 7.54
N PRO A 176 3.61 3.98 8.17
CA PRO A 176 3.80 3.94 9.62
C PRO A 176 2.63 4.54 10.40
N ALA A 177 2.02 5.64 9.93
CA ALA A 177 0.92 6.27 10.65
C ALA A 177 -0.26 5.34 10.85
N LEU A 178 -0.62 4.56 9.80
CA LEU A 178 -1.69 3.57 9.90
C LEU A 178 -1.34 2.44 10.87
N TRP A 179 -0.19 1.80 10.64
CA TRP A 179 0.16 0.57 11.36
C TRP A 179 0.60 0.80 12.81
N CYS A 180 1.07 1.99 13.15
CA CYS A 180 1.30 2.35 14.55
C CYS A 180 0.00 2.43 15.37
N GLU A 181 -1.12 2.75 14.73
CA GLU A 181 -2.45 2.80 15.38
C GLU A 181 -3.11 1.40 15.58
N ILE A 182 -2.44 0.30 15.23
CA ILE A 182 -2.88 -1.05 15.62
C ILE A 182 -2.87 -1.21 17.15
N SER A 183 -1.98 -0.48 17.84
CA SER A 183 -1.88 -0.44 19.29
C SER A 183 -1.91 1.00 19.77
N VAL A 184 -2.46 1.23 20.97
CA VAL A 184 -2.40 2.55 21.60
C VAL A 184 -0.93 2.97 21.73
N PRO A 185 -0.48 4.04 21.06
CA PRO A 185 0.90 4.52 21.15
C PRO A 185 1.23 4.99 22.56
N ARG A 186 2.43 4.67 23.05
CA ARG A 186 2.91 5.10 24.39
C ARG A 186 3.60 6.46 24.34
N ASN A 187 4.16 6.81 23.18
CA ASN A 187 4.89 8.06 22.96
C ASN A 187 4.87 8.47 21.47
N ARG A 188 5.52 9.62 21.15
CA ARG A 188 5.57 10.16 19.80
C ARG A 188 6.35 9.25 18.83
N ASP A 189 7.42 8.60 19.31
CA ASP A 189 8.30 7.81 18.44
C ASP A 189 7.61 6.54 17.95
N GLU A 190 6.68 5.98 18.72
CA GLU A 190 5.87 4.82 18.32
C GLU A 190 4.92 5.09 17.17
N ARG A 191 4.75 6.34 16.75
CA ARG A 191 3.94 6.73 15.58
C ARG A 191 4.69 6.67 14.25
N VAL A 192 6.00 6.48 14.28
CA VAL A 192 6.84 6.38 13.09
C VAL A 192 7.54 5.03 12.99
N SER A 193 7.45 4.23 14.03
CA SER A 193 8.00 2.87 14.07
C SER A 193 7.11 2.00 14.95
N PRO A 194 6.68 0.82 14.49
CA PRO A 194 5.87 -0.09 15.30
C PRO A 194 6.61 -0.42 16.60
N ALA A 195 5.94 -0.23 17.72
CA ALA A 195 6.47 -0.58 19.03
C ALA A 195 6.64 -2.11 19.17
N SER A 196 7.50 -2.55 20.07
CA SER A 196 7.64 -3.96 20.45
C SER A 196 6.63 -4.35 21.55
N GLY A 197 6.41 -5.66 21.72
CA GLY A 197 5.61 -6.25 22.81
C GLY A 197 4.09 -6.29 22.50
N PRO A 198 3.29 -6.74 23.47
CA PRO A 198 1.87 -7.01 23.27
C PRO A 198 1.08 -5.82 22.75
N VAL A 199 0.11 -6.11 21.88
CA VAL A 199 -0.80 -5.11 21.34
C VAL A 199 -1.88 -4.77 22.38
N ARG A 200 -2.06 -3.48 22.63
CA ARG A 200 -3.25 -2.92 23.26
C ARG A 200 -4.09 -2.27 22.19
N GLU A 201 -5.18 -2.90 21.77
CA GLU A 201 -5.97 -2.51 20.61
C GLU A 201 -6.14 -0.99 20.49
N GLY A 202 -5.71 -0.45 19.37
CA GLY A 202 -5.66 0.98 19.08
C GLY A 202 -6.80 1.46 18.20
N MET A 203 -6.60 2.60 17.54
CA MET A 203 -7.60 3.24 16.71
C MET A 203 -7.89 2.46 15.42
N LEU A 204 -6.91 1.74 14.87
CA LEU A 204 -7.04 1.05 13.59
C LEU A 204 -8.20 0.05 13.57
N ALA A 205 -8.39 -0.75 14.62
CA ALA A 205 -9.48 -1.70 14.69
C ALA A 205 -10.85 -1.00 14.63
N ARG A 206 -11.01 0.10 15.37
CA ARG A 206 -12.24 0.91 15.36
C ARG A 206 -12.51 1.51 13.98
N MET A 207 -11.49 2.00 13.29
CA MET A 207 -11.65 2.54 11.95
C MET A 207 -12.07 1.47 10.93
N LEU A 208 -11.53 0.25 11.04
CA LEU A 208 -11.95 -0.86 10.21
C LEU A 208 -13.41 -1.28 10.44
N GLU A 209 -13.93 -1.10 11.65
CA GLU A 209 -15.36 -1.32 11.95
C GLU A 209 -16.25 -0.19 11.43
N GLU A 210 -15.79 1.06 11.60
CA GLU A 210 -16.57 2.26 11.26
C GLU A 210 -16.62 2.51 9.75
N PHE A 211 -15.49 2.27 9.02
CA PHE A 211 -15.35 2.65 7.61
C PHE A 211 -15.23 1.43 6.69
N PRO A 212 -16.31 1.01 6.01
CA PRO A 212 -16.28 -0.12 5.07
C PRO A 212 -15.38 0.11 3.85
N ASN A 213 -15.01 1.31 3.54
CA ASN A 213 -14.16 1.69 2.42
C ASN A 213 -12.65 1.75 2.76
N LEU A 214 -12.24 1.46 3.99
CA LEU A 214 -10.83 1.35 4.39
C LEU A 214 -10.31 -0.07 4.18
N MET A 215 -9.21 -0.22 3.48
CA MET A 215 -8.41 -1.44 3.36
C MET A 215 -6.99 -1.16 3.87
N CYS A 216 -6.40 -2.09 4.62
CA CYS A 216 -5.04 -1.95 5.15
C CYS A 216 -4.09 -2.85 4.37
N GLU A 217 -3.02 -2.28 3.84
CA GLU A 217 -2.04 -3.00 3.06
C GLU A 217 -0.75 -3.19 3.89
N LEU A 218 -0.17 -4.40 3.79
CA LEU A 218 0.86 -4.90 4.72
C LEU A 218 2.32 -4.58 4.31
N SER A 219 2.54 -3.88 3.22
CA SER A 219 3.89 -3.68 2.69
C SER A 219 4.82 -2.89 3.59
N GLY A 220 6.09 -3.02 3.28
CA GLY A 220 7.16 -2.36 4.01
C GLY A 220 7.38 -2.95 5.40
N PRO A 221 8.22 -2.30 6.22
CA PRO A 221 8.53 -2.80 7.55
C PRO A 221 7.37 -2.64 8.55
N TRP A 222 6.40 -1.77 8.26
CA TRP A 222 5.42 -1.34 9.26
C TRP A 222 4.27 -2.33 9.45
N GLY A 223 3.61 -2.77 8.39
CA GLY A 223 2.46 -3.68 8.48
C GLY A 223 2.87 -5.04 9.03
N ALA A 224 3.93 -5.61 8.47
CA ALA A 224 4.48 -6.88 8.93
C ALA A 224 4.95 -6.81 10.39
N ALA A 225 5.73 -5.79 10.78
CA ALA A 225 6.20 -5.65 12.16
C ALA A 225 5.05 -5.43 13.14
N ALA A 226 4.02 -4.68 12.75
CA ALA A 226 2.84 -4.45 13.56
C ALA A 226 2.10 -5.75 13.92
N LEU A 227 2.02 -6.70 12.98
CA LEU A 227 1.42 -8.01 13.21
C LEU A 227 2.39 -8.96 13.93
N MET A 228 3.65 -9.01 13.49
CA MET A 228 4.63 -9.98 14.00
C MET A 228 5.02 -9.73 15.47
N ARG A 229 4.81 -8.51 15.99
CA ARG A 229 5.11 -8.17 17.39
C ARG A 229 4.27 -8.96 18.40
N ASP A 230 3.05 -9.37 18.00
CA ASP A 230 2.11 -10.13 18.82
C ASP A 230 1.32 -11.11 17.93
N PRO A 231 1.87 -12.31 17.67
CA PRO A 231 1.23 -13.31 16.80
C PRO A 231 -0.17 -13.73 17.24
N SER A 232 -0.44 -13.76 18.55
CA SER A 232 -1.75 -14.11 19.09
C SER A 232 -2.81 -13.05 18.78
N TYR A 233 -2.43 -11.78 18.90
CA TYR A 233 -3.30 -10.67 18.48
C TYR A 233 -3.45 -10.63 16.95
N ALA A 234 -2.36 -10.82 16.22
CA ALA A 234 -2.38 -10.85 14.75
C ALA A 234 -3.37 -11.88 14.21
N ALA A 235 -3.40 -13.10 14.75
CA ALA A 235 -4.35 -14.11 14.33
C ALA A 235 -5.81 -13.65 14.52
N LYS A 236 -6.15 -13.10 15.68
CA LYS A 236 -7.49 -12.55 15.97
C LYS A 236 -7.85 -11.38 15.07
N PHE A 237 -6.89 -10.47 14.84
CA PHE A 237 -7.06 -9.30 13.99
C PHE A 237 -7.30 -9.71 12.53
N LEU A 238 -6.52 -10.65 12.01
CA LEU A 238 -6.69 -11.16 10.64
C LEU A 238 -8.01 -11.92 10.48
N GLN A 239 -8.46 -12.71 11.46
CA GLN A 239 -9.76 -13.37 11.43
C GLN A 239 -10.91 -12.36 11.40
N ARG A 240 -10.85 -11.32 12.25
CA ARG A 240 -11.88 -10.27 12.36
C ARG A 240 -11.98 -9.41 11.12
N PHE A 241 -10.85 -9.09 10.49
CA PHE A 241 -10.75 -8.16 9.39
C PHE A 241 -10.23 -8.79 8.08
N LYS A 242 -10.42 -10.10 7.90
CA LYS A 242 -9.87 -10.87 6.75
C LYS A 242 -10.15 -10.22 5.40
N ASP A 243 -11.34 -9.62 5.22
CA ASP A 243 -11.78 -9.03 3.96
C ASP A 243 -11.28 -7.58 3.75
N ARG A 244 -10.48 -7.08 4.71
CA ARG A 244 -10.00 -5.70 4.78
C ARG A 244 -8.47 -5.57 4.81
N ILE A 245 -7.76 -6.69 4.88
CA ILE A 245 -6.30 -6.73 4.92
C ILE A 245 -5.77 -7.29 3.61
N VAL A 246 -4.77 -6.63 3.02
CA VAL A 246 -4.22 -6.97 1.72
C VAL A 246 -2.72 -7.21 1.86
N PHE A 247 -2.25 -8.31 1.28
CA PHE A 247 -0.81 -8.58 1.21
C PHE A 247 -0.13 -7.62 0.24
N GLY A 248 1.02 -7.12 0.64
CA GLY A 248 1.98 -6.41 -0.18
C GLY A 248 3.38 -6.58 0.35
N LEU A 249 4.35 -6.47 -0.52
CA LEU A 249 5.75 -6.64 -0.17
C LEU A 249 6.47 -5.28 -0.06
N GLY A 250 6.29 -4.40 -1.06
CA GLY A 250 6.96 -3.11 -1.11
C GLY A 250 8.49 -3.23 -1.22
N ALA A 251 8.99 -4.34 -1.76
CA ALA A 251 10.42 -4.54 -1.94
C ALA A 251 10.96 -3.65 -3.05
N GLN A 252 12.02 -2.91 -2.77
CA GLN A 252 12.78 -2.12 -3.73
C GLN A 252 13.96 -2.89 -4.30
N SER A 253 14.39 -3.94 -3.58
CA SER A 253 15.41 -4.88 -4.07
C SER A 253 15.25 -6.26 -3.40
N PRO A 254 15.76 -7.35 -3.98
CA PRO A 254 15.78 -8.67 -3.35
C PRO A 254 16.56 -8.69 -2.02
N GLU A 255 17.53 -7.79 -1.86
CA GLU A 255 18.36 -7.66 -0.67
C GLU A 255 17.62 -7.03 0.52
N ASP A 256 16.45 -6.42 0.28
CA ASP A 256 15.61 -5.84 1.34
C ASP A 256 15.01 -6.91 2.25
N LEU A 257 14.81 -8.12 1.74
CA LEU A 257 14.25 -9.23 2.51
C LEU A 257 15.17 -9.65 3.65
N GLY A 258 14.65 -9.61 4.86
CA GLY A 258 15.39 -9.95 6.08
C GLY A 258 16.32 -8.85 6.59
N ARG A 259 16.48 -7.76 5.84
CA ARG A 259 17.25 -6.56 6.28
C ARG A 259 16.33 -5.39 6.62
N THR A 260 15.50 -4.98 5.68
CA THR A 260 14.57 -3.86 5.84
C THR A 260 13.12 -4.33 5.85
N LEU A 261 12.85 -5.47 5.22
CA LEU A 261 11.52 -6.06 5.17
C LEU A 261 11.45 -7.35 6.01
N PRO A 262 10.50 -7.44 6.92
CA PRO A 262 10.22 -8.68 7.67
C PRO A 262 9.76 -9.81 6.73
N PRO A 263 9.93 -11.09 7.13
CA PRO A 263 9.53 -12.26 6.34
C PRO A 263 8.01 -12.49 6.39
N LEU A 264 7.22 -11.54 5.90
CA LEU A 264 5.75 -11.56 5.95
C LEU A 264 5.12 -12.81 5.31
N PRO A 265 5.55 -13.30 4.12
CA PRO A 265 5.00 -14.53 3.56
C PRO A 265 5.16 -15.73 4.48
N SER A 266 6.33 -15.90 5.08
CA SER A 266 6.61 -17.00 6.03
C SER A 266 5.80 -16.85 7.31
N PHE A 267 5.61 -15.63 7.81
CA PHE A 267 4.79 -15.37 8.99
C PHE A 267 3.32 -15.76 8.75
N LEU A 268 2.71 -15.29 7.66
CA LEU A 268 1.32 -15.63 7.33
C LEU A 268 1.13 -17.12 7.10
N THR A 269 2.08 -17.77 6.42
CA THR A 269 2.09 -19.22 6.22
C THR A 269 2.18 -19.96 7.56
N GLY A 270 3.05 -19.50 8.46
CA GLY A 270 3.20 -20.08 9.81
C GLY A 270 1.93 -19.97 10.66
N LEU A 271 1.20 -18.84 10.59
CA LEU A 271 -0.09 -18.70 11.26
C LEU A 271 -1.13 -19.70 10.74
N LYS A 272 -1.16 -19.94 9.44
CA LYS A 272 -2.03 -20.95 8.82
C LYS A 272 -1.62 -22.37 9.22
N ASP A 273 -0.34 -22.71 9.08
CA ASP A 273 0.16 -24.07 9.31
C ASP A 273 0.04 -24.48 10.78
N SER A 274 0.10 -23.53 11.70
CA SER A 274 -0.16 -23.74 13.13
C SER A 274 -1.65 -23.81 13.50
N GLY A 275 -2.55 -23.53 12.55
CA GLY A 275 -3.99 -23.45 12.80
C GLY A 275 -4.44 -22.18 13.56
N ALA A 276 -3.54 -21.20 13.72
CA ALA A 276 -3.90 -19.91 14.34
C ALA A 276 -4.86 -19.08 13.49
N ILE A 277 -4.82 -19.25 12.17
CA ILE A 277 -5.82 -18.76 11.20
C ILE A 277 -6.25 -19.91 10.30
N ASP A 278 -7.50 -19.89 9.82
CA ASP A 278 -7.96 -20.89 8.85
C ASP A 278 -7.52 -20.56 7.40
N GLY A 279 -7.74 -21.52 6.48
CA GLY A 279 -7.38 -21.36 5.07
C GLY A 279 -8.11 -20.21 4.40
N GLY A 280 -9.37 -19.94 4.75
CA GLY A 280 -10.17 -18.86 4.18
C GLY A 280 -9.64 -17.47 4.57
N VAL A 281 -9.21 -17.32 5.83
CA VAL A 281 -8.52 -16.08 6.29
C VAL A 281 -7.21 -15.88 5.54
N PHE A 282 -6.39 -16.93 5.46
CA PHE A 282 -5.13 -16.87 4.73
C PHE A 282 -5.33 -16.49 3.26
N ASP A 283 -6.25 -17.18 2.56
CA ASP A 283 -6.50 -16.96 1.13
C ASP A 283 -7.06 -15.55 0.85
N ALA A 284 -7.92 -15.04 1.73
CA ALA A 284 -8.44 -13.66 1.62
C ALA A 284 -7.29 -12.64 1.69
N VAL A 285 -6.42 -12.75 2.70
CA VAL A 285 -5.31 -11.81 2.91
C VAL A 285 -4.21 -11.99 1.85
N ALA A 286 -3.82 -13.22 1.55
CA ALA A 286 -2.71 -13.51 0.63
C ALA A 286 -2.99 -13.11 -0.82
N SER A 287 -4.23 -13.27 -1.30
CA SER A 287 -4.57 -13.00 -2.71
C SER A 287 -6.02 -12.56 -2.97
N GLY A 288 -6.99 -13.04 -2.19
CA GLY A 288 -8.41 -12.85 -2.47
C GLY A 288 -8.82 -11.38 -2.53
N ASN A 289 -8.38 -10.59 -1.55
CA ASN A 289 -8.68 -9.15 -1.52
C ASN A 289 -8.00 -8.40 -2.66
N ALA A 290 -6.74 -8.74 -2.98
CA ALA A 290 -6.04 -8.16 -4.12
C ALA A 290 -6.77 -8.43 -5.44
N LYS A 291 -7.24 -9.67 -5.66
CA LYS A 291 -8.06 -10.05 -6.82
C LYS A 291 -9.33 -9.21 -6.92
N ARG A 292 -10.03 -9.06 -5.81
CA ARG A 292 -11.29 -8.29 -5.75
C ARG A 292 -11.08 -6.81 -6.06
N ILE A 293 -9.99 -6.21 -5.55
CA ILE A 293 -9.73 -4.77 -5.68
C ILE A 293 -9.12 -4.43 -7.04
N ALA A 294 -8.11 -5.17 -7.46
CA ALA A 294 -7.36 -4.89 -8.69
C ALA A 294 -7.87 -5.67 -9.91
N GLY A 295 -8.82 -6.59 -9.75
CA GLY A 295 -9.35 -7.42 -10.85
C GLY A 295 -8.27 -8.29 -11.50
N VAL A 296 -7.34 -8.89 -10.72
CA VAL A 296 -6.16 -9.62 -11.19
C VAL A 296 -6.25 -11.11 -10.91
#